data_7ddd3ff7cd7db09b63c7dbbebe47c841
#
_entry.id   7ddd3ff7cd7db09b63c7dbbebe47c841
#
_cell.length_a   1.000
_cell.length_b   1.000
_cell.length_c   1.000
_cell.angle_alpha   90.00
_cell.angle_beta   90.00
_cell.angle_gamma   90.00
#
_symmetry.space_group_name_H-M   'P 1'
#
loop_
_entity.id
_entity.type
_entity.pdbx_description
1 polymer ?
#
loop_
_entity_poly.entity_id
_entity_poly.type
_entity_poly.pdbx_seq_one_letter_code
_entity_poly.pdbx_strand_id
1 'polypeptide(L)'
;MSFLRAKTPVYKKWIGAVICLLILVVSTGCATTELMPDDNKVLAKKKFREALQAGSLNQQDKMMILLKEALELNPAEPNFHFFLGRAYFTQGALGRAEQEFLKSIKLNNNLKDSYQQLGLIYMQQGQWKKAIQYFREDLERSGTQQPLQVYNWVALCFYNLGKKNEAEIEWKKALEIKDDAGVRLNLALVYINQQRFDQAKDFLQKSLSLKPRFTQAHFELAQLYLKEEKKDQAEDHFQKVILYSPKGNLTKKSYEYINRIRPNKK
;
A
#
# COMPACT_ATOMS: atom_id res chain seq x y z
N MET A 1 21.68 -89.39 -35.84
CA MET A 1 22.93 -88.64 -36.21
C MET A 1 22.71 -87.86 -37.44
N SER A 2 22.46 -86.63 -37.41
CA SER A 2 22.67 -85.66 -38.51
C SER A 2 22.37 -84.28 -38.08
N PHE A 3 23.32 -83.42 -38.22
CA PHE A 3 23.35 -81.97 -37.89
C PHE A 3 22.35 -81.20 -38.77
N LEU A 4 21.52 -80.33 -38.14
CA LEU A 4 20.84 -79.25 -38.83
C LEU A 4 21.37 -77.92 -38.29
N ARG A 5 22.23 -77.27 -39.05
CA ARG A 5 22.72 -75.94 -38.93
C ARG A 5 21.61 -74.96 -39.37
N ALA A 6 20.99 -74.26 -38.48
CA ALA A 6 20.03 -73.21 -38.79
C ALA A 6 20.77 -71.95 -39.35
N LYS A 7 20.49 -71.58 -40.55
CA LYS A 7 20.94 -70.33 -41.17
C LYS A 7 20.11 -69.20 -40.65
N THR A 8 20.73 -68.23 -40.01
CA THR A 8 20.07 -66.96 -39.59
C THR A 8 19.69 -66.13 -40.81
N PRO A 9 18.45 -65.63 -40.91
CA PRO A 9 18.02 -64.90 -42.09
C PRO A 9 18.62 -63.51 -42.19
N VAL A 10 19.08 -63.12 -43.32
CA VAL A 10 19.79 -61.88 -43.68
C VAL A 10 18.98 -60.57 -43.37
N TYR A 11 17.65 -60.65 -43.18
CA TYR A 11 16.81 -59.49 -42.95
C TYR A 11 17.02 -58.86 -41.60
N LYS A 12 17.57 -59.52 -40.57
CA LYS A 12 17.87 -58.93 -39.25
C LYS A 12 18.95 -57.82 -39.33
N LYS A 13 19.82 -57.85 -40.34
CA LYS A 13 20.84 -56.78 -40.49
C LYS A 13 20.27 -55.45 -41.07
N TRP A 14 19.17 -55.53 -41.80
CA TRP A 14 18.56 -54.37 -42.44
C TRP A 14 17.62 -53.63 -41.45
N ILE A 15 16.99 -54.30 -40.49
CA ILE A 15 16.12 -53.70 -39.51
C ILE A 15 16.94 -52.82 -38.53
N GLY A 16 18.16 -53.23 -38.18
CA GLY A 16 19.05 -52.41 -37.34
C GLY A 16 19.51 -51.11 -38.02
N ALA A 17 19.77 -51.15 -39.34
CA ALA A 17 20.19 -49.98 -40.10
C ALA A 17 19.04 -48.96 -40.33
N VAL A 18 17.81 -49.44 -40.55
CA VAL A 18 16.63 -48.58 -40.72
C VAL A 18 16.22 -47.93 -39.38
N ILE A 19 16.34 -48.64 -38.28
CA ILE A 19 16.08 -48.09 -36.94
C ILE A 19 17.12 -47.02 -36.57
N CYS A 20 18.40 -47.23 -36.89
CA CYS A 20 19.45 -46.21 -36.66
C CYS A 20 19.24 -44.96 -37.57
N LEU A 21 18.74 -45.11 -38.79
CA LEU A 21 18.45 -43.97 -39.67
C LEU A 21 17.19 -43.19 -39.22
N LEU A 22 16.19 -43.88 -38.67
CA LEU A 22 15.00 -43.24 -38.12
C LEU A 22 15.30 -42.49 -36.80
N ILE A 23 16.24 -42.92 -36.00
CA ILE A 23 16.67 -42.24 -34.77
C ILE A 23 17.51 -40.99 -35.11
N LEU A 24 18.25 -40.98 -36.22
CA LEU A 24 19.04 -39.82 -36.67
C LEU A 24 18.21 -38.70 -37.33
N VAL A 25 17.00 -39.00 -37.84
CA VAL A 25 16.12 -37.97 -38.44
C VAL A 25 15.24 -37.27 -37.39
N VAL A 26 15.06 -37.84 -36.19
CA VAL A 26 14.29 -37.21 -35.12
C VAL A 26 15.14 -36.23 -34.25
N SER A 27 16.47 -36.22 -34.43
CA SER A 27 17.36 -35.34 -33.68
C SER A 27 17.62 -33.95 -34.29
N THR A 28 17.00 -33.63 -35.46
CA THR A 28 17.01 -32.27 -36.04
C THR A 28 15.70 -31.51 -35.84
N GLY A 29 14.85 -31.95 -34.90
CA GLY A 29 13.74 -31.16 -34.38
C GLY A 29 14.26 -30.00 -33.58
N CYS A 30 13.86 -28.79 -33.93
CA CYS A 30 14.12 -27.52 -33.27
C CYS A 30 14.55 -27.68 -31.79
N ALA A 31 15.79 -27.37 -31.53
CA ALA A 31 16.22 -27.06 -30.16
C ALA A 31 15.52 -25.75 -29.77
N THR A 32 14.25 -25.87 -29.33
CA THR A 32 13.73 -24.91 -28.40
C THR A 32 14.65 -25.05 -27.18
N THR A 33 15.56 -24.12 -27.02
CA THR A 33 16.30 -23.97 -25.76
C THR A 33 15.28 -23.70 -24.69
N GLU A 34 14.69 -24.77 -24.10
CA GLU A 34 14.01 -24.66 -22.86
C GLU A 34 15.07 -24.17 -21.86
N LEU A 35 14.99 -22.90 -21.52
CA LEU A 35 15.83 -22.30 -20.48
C LEU A 35 15.73 -23.19 -19.24
N MET A 36 16.88 -23.60 -18.70
CA MET A 36 16.91 -24.36 -17.44
C MET A 36 16.17 -23.57 -16.36
N PRO A 37 15.49 -24.20 -15.40
CA PRO A 37 14.71 -23.51 -14.37
C PRO A 37 15.48 -22.40 -13.63
N ASP A 38 16.79 -22.54 -13.49
CA ASP A 38 17.65 -21.51 -12.89
C ASP A 38 17.87 -20.32 -13.82
N ASP A 39 17.96 -20.55 -15.15
CA ASP A 39 18.09 -19.46 -16.11
C ASP A 39 16.82 -18.60 -16.15
N ASN A 40 15.65 -19.22 -16.04
CA ASN A 40 14.37 -18.50 -15.95
C ASN A 40 14.30 -17.61 -14.70
N LYS A 41 14.76 -18.08 -13.54
CA LYS A 41 14.81 -17.27 -12.31
C LYS A 41 15.78 -16.09 -12.44
N VAL A 42 16.93 -16.30 -13.06
CA VAL A 42 17.91 -15.24 -13.30
C VAL A 42 17.34 -14.19 -14.25
N LEU A 43 16.70 -14.62 -15.34
CA LEU A 43 16.07 -13.73 -16.30
C LEU A 43 14.89 -12.97 -15.67
N ALA A 44 14.06 -13.65 -14.86
CA ALA A 44 12.97 -13.02 -14.09
C ALA A 44 13.48 -11.89 -13.19
N LYS A 45 14.56 -12.13 -12.43
CA LYS A 45 15.19 -11.12 -11.59
C LYS A 45 15.76 -9.95 -12.41
N LYS A 46 16.29 -10.21 -13.61
CA LYS A 46 16.75 -9.15 -14.52
C LYS A 46 15.56 -8.29 -14.96
N LYS A 47 14.47 -8.89 -15.45
CA LYS A 47 13.23 -8.19 -15.82
C LYS A 47 12.64 -7.38 -14.69
N PHE A 48 12.65 -7.92 -13.48
CA PHE A 48 12.21 -7.21 -12.29
C PHE A 48 13.05 -5.95 -11.98
N ARG A 49 14.38 -6.04 -12.08
CA ARG A 49 15.26 -4.86 -11.92
C ARG A 49 15.00 -3.79 -12.97
N GLU A 50 14.81 -4.21 -14.23
CA GLU A 50 14.44 -3.29 -15.32
C GLU A 50 13.06 -2.65 -15.06
N ALA A 51 12.11 -3.39 -14.48
CA ALA A 51 10.81 -2.86 -14.08
C ALA A 51 10.93 -1.79 -12.98
N LEU A 52 11.75 -2.03 -11.96
CA LEU A 52 11.99 -1.03 -10.89
C LEU A 52 12.66 0.24 -11.46
N GLN A 53 13.58 0.09 -12.39
CA GLN A 53 14.21 1.22 -13.08
C GLN A 53 13.17 1.99 -13.92
N ALA A 54 12.32 1.31 -14.68
CA ALA A 54 11.23 1.95 -15.43
C ALA A 54 10.27 2.72 -14.50
N GLY A 55 9.95 2.16 -13.33
CA GLY A 55 9.16 2.83 -12.31
C GLY A 55 9.81 4.11 -11.76
N SER A 56 11.12 4.09 -11.51
CA SER A 56 11.87 5.27 -11.07
C SER A 56 11.91 6.39 -12.13
N LEU A 57 11.80 6.04 -13.40
CA LEU A 57 11.70 6.96 -14.54
C LEU A 57 10.25 7.35 -14.88
N ASN A 58 9.28 7.02 -14.02
CA ASN A 58 7.84 7.26 -14.21
C ASN A 58 7.25 6.61 -15.48
N GLN A 59 7.88 5.54 -16.00
CA GLN A 59 7.43 4.76 -17.14
C GLN A 59 6.51 3.61 -16.70
N GLN A 60 5.31 3.94 -16.21
CA GLN A 60 4.40 3.00 -15.54
C GLN A 60 4.00 1.81 -16.43
N ASP A 61 3.69 2.04 -17.70
CA ASP A 61 3.29 0.96 -18.63
C ASP A 61 4.43 -0.02 -18.86
N LYS A 62 5.65 0.49 -19.08
CA LYS A 62 6.84 -0.34 -19.25
C LYS A 62 7.14 -1.16 -17.99
N MET A 63 7.01 -0.53 -16.82
CA MET A 63 7.17 -1.22 -15.53
C MET A 63 6.19 -2.41 -15.43
N MET A 64 4.91 -2.20 -15.77
CA MET A 64 3.90 -3.26 -15.71
C MET A 64 4.15 -4.40 -16.68
N ILE A 65 4.59 -4.10 -17.91
CA ILE A 65 4.96 -5.13 -18.89
C ILE A 65 6.09 -5.98 -18.33
N LEU A 66 7.18 -5.35 -17.88
CA LEU A 66 8.35 -6.06 -17.36
C LEU A 66 8.04 -6.89 -16.10
N LEU A 67 7.12 -6.40 -15.22
CA LEU A 67 6.65 -7.18 -14.06
C LEU A 67 5.87 -8.42 -14.48
N LYS A 68 5.03 -8.34 -15.51
CA LYS A 68 4.31 -9.50 -16.06
C LYS A 68 5.27 -10.51 -16.69
N GLU A 69 6.23 -10.05 -17.51
CA GLU A 69 7.28 -10.91 -18.06
C GLU A 69 8.09 -11.61 -16.95
N ALA A 70 8.41 -10.90 -15.87
CA ALA A 70 9.08 -11.50 -14.72
C ALA A 70 8.23 -12.58 -14.03
N LEU A 71 6.91 -12.37 -13.94
CA LEU A 71 5.97 -13.34 -13.36
C LEU A 71 5.73 -14.55 -14.28
N GLU A 72 5.77 -14.39 -15.61
CA GLU A 72 5.74 -15.51 -16.56
C GLU A 72 6.94 -16.43 -16.38
N LEU A 73 8.12 -15.86 -16.11
CA LEU A 73 9.36 -16.62 -15.90
C LEU A 73 9.46 -17.23 -14.48
N ASN A 74 8.91 -16.55 -13.48
CA ASN A 74 8.91 -17.03 -12.09
C ASN A 74 7.62 -16.59 -11.36
N PRO A 75 6.53 -17.34 -11.49
CA PRO A 75 5.23 -17.00 -10.89
C PRO A 75 5.18 -17.19 -9.38
N ALA A 76 6.19 -17.81 -8.76
CA ALA A 76 6.24 -18.08 -7.33
C ALA A 76 7.03 -17.02 -6.53
N GLU A 77 7.45 -15.92 -7.16
CA GLU A 77 8.20 -14.87 -6.47
C GLU A 77 7.24 -13.82 -5.85
N PRO A 78 7.09 -13.77 -4.52
CA PRO A 78 6.11 -12.94 -3.85
C PRO A 78 6.32 -11.43 -4.10
N ASN A 79 7.57 -10.99 -4.26
CA ASN A 79 7.87 -9.58 -4.52
C ASN A 79 7.35 -9.11 -5.87
N PHE A 80 7.36 -9.98 -6.90
CA PHE A 80 6.85 -9.57 -8.22
C PHE A 80 5.34 -9.30 -8.16
N HIS A 81 4.60 -10.14 -7.45
CA HIS A 81 3.18 -9.93 -7.17
C HIS A 81 2.95 -8.64 -6.38
N PHE A 82 3.75 -8.40 -5.33
CA PHE A 82 3.66 -7.16 -4.55
C PHE A 82 3.84 -5.92 -5.43
N PHE A 83 4.88 -5.87 -6.25
CA PHE A 83 5.13 -4.69 -7.09
C PHE A 83 4.09 -4.53 -8.21
N LEU A 84 3.58 -5.63 -8.78
CA LEU A 84 2.48 -5.57 -9.74
C LEU A 84 1.18 -5.09 -9.06
N GLY A 85 0.90 -5.54 -7.85
CA GLY A 85 -0.20 -5.05 -7.02
C GLY A 85 -0.11 -3.54 -6.77
N ARG A 86 1.08 -3.03 -6.42
CA ARG A 86 1.32 -1.59 -6.28
C ARG A 86 1.09 -0.81 -7.59
N ALA A 87 1.52 -1.35 -8.72
CA ALA A 87 1.28 -0.72 -10.01
C ALA A 87 -0.22 -0.62 -10.32
N TYR A 88 -0.99 -1.68 -10.07
CA TYR A 88 -2.44 -1.64 -10.19
C TYR A 88 -3.11 -0.67 -9.21
N PHE A 89 -2.60 -0.61 -7.98
CA PHE A 89 -3.12 0.33 -6.96
C PHE A 89 -2.96 1.79 -7.40
N THR A 90 -1.80 2.17 -7.93
CA THR A 90 -1.55 3.53 -8.44
C THR A 90 -2.41 3.88 -9.65
N GLN A 91 -2.83 2.90 -10.44
CA GLN A 91 -3.78 3.07 -11.55
C GLN A 91 -5.25 3.09 -11.10
N GLY A 92 -5.53 2.92 -9.81
CA GLY A 92 -6.90 2.82 -9.29
C GLY A 92 -7.59 1.49 -9.58
N ALA A 93 -6.89 0.50 -10.13
CA ALA A 93 -7.40 -0.84 -10.42
C ALA A 93 -7.42 -1.70 -9.15
N LEU A 94 -8.21 -1.28 -8.14
CA LEU A 94 -8.17 -1.81 -6.78
C LEU A 94 -8.41 -3.33 -6.71
N GLY A 95 -9.33 -3.87 -7.51
CA GLY A 95 -9.61 -5.31 -7.52
C GLY A 95 -8.43 -6.16 -8.05
N ARG A 96 -7.71 -5.65 -9.06
CA ARG A 96 -6.48 -6.32 -9.54
C ARG A 96 -5.35 -6.21 -8.51
N ALA A 97 -5.19 -5.04 -7.91
CA ALA A 97 -4.22 -4.82 -6.85
C ALA A 97 -4.44 -5.78 -5.67
N GLU A 98 -5.68 -5.92 -5.22
CA GLU A 98 -6.08 -6.85 -4.15
C GLU A 98 -5.67 -8.29 -4.48
N GLN A 99 -5.98 -8.77 -5.69
CA GLN A 99 -5.61 -10.13 -6.12
C GLN A 99 -4.10 -10.36 -6.07
N GLU A 100 -3.30 -9.41 -6.54
CA GLU A 100 -1.86 -9.55 -6.55
C GLU A 100 -1.25 -9.48 -5.14
N PHE A 101 -1.77 -8.62 -4.25
CA PHE A 101 -1.33 -8.61 -2.86
C PHE A 101 -1.72 -9.89 -2.11
N LEU A 102 -2.90 -10.46 -2.37
CA LEU A 102 -3.30 -11.76 -1.81
C LEU A 102 -2.41 -12.90 -2.28
N LYS A 103 -1.99 -12.93 -3.57
CA LYS A 103 -1.02 -13.89 -4.06
C LYS A 103 0.34 -13.70 -3.38
N SER A 104 0.79 -12.47 -3.23
CA SER A 104 2.04 -12.13 -2.56
C SER A 104 2.10 -12.69 -1.13
N ILE A 105 1.06 -12.47 -0.31
CA ILE A 105 1.01 -13.01 1.07
C ILE A 105 0.80 -14.53 1.12
N LYS A 106 0.11 -15.12 0.14
CA LYS A 106 -0.03 -16.57 0.03
C LYS A 106 1.32 -17.24 -0.22
N LEU A 107 2.18 -16.62 -1.03
CA LEU A 107 3.53 -17.11 -1.33
C LEU A 107 4.52 -16.84 -0.20
N ASN A 108 4.39 -15.71 0.48
CA ASN A 108 5.18 -15.33 1.64
C ASN A 108 4.34 -14.55 2.64
N ASN A 109 3.88 -15.22 3.69
CA ASN A 109 3.05 -14.61 4.74
C ASN A 109 3.78 -13.57 5.61
N ASN A 110 5.11 -13.46 5.50
CA ASN A 110 5.91 -12.44 6.19
C ASN A 110 6.09 -11.16 5.37
N LEU A 111 5.47 -11.04 4.19
CA LEU A 111 5.56 -9.86 3.34
C LEU A 111 4.57 -8.79 3.84
N LYS A 112 5.00 -8.06 4.87
CA LYS A 112 4.21 -7.08 5.64
C LYS A 112 3.60 -5.98 4.79
N ASP A 113 4.39 -5.44 3.85
CA ASP A 113 3.93 -4.36 2.99
C ASP A 113 2.66 -4.74 2.22
N SER A 114 2.46 -6.04 1.90
CA SER A 114 1.24 -6.51 1.24
C SER A 114 0.02 -6.42 2.16
N TYR A 115 0.16 -6.65 3.46
CA TYR A 115 -0.93 -6.48 4.43
C TYR A 115 -1.30 -5.01 4.58
N GLN A 116 -0.32 -4.10 4.63
CA GLN A 116 -0.58 -2.65 4.65
C GLN A 116 -1.35 -2.20 3.41
N GLN A 117 -0.93 -2.64 2.22
CA GLN A 117 -1.60 -2.28 0.97
C GLN A 117 -3.04 -2.80 0.91
N LEU A 118 -3.29 -4.03 1.37
CA LEU A 118 -4.65 -4.57 1.50
C LEU A 118 -5.49 -3.75 2.48
N GLY A 119 -4.92 -3.39 3.64
CA GLY A 119 -5.57 -2.50 4.59
C GLY A 119 -5.97 -1.17 3.96
N LEU A 120 -5.09 -0.54 3.18
CA LEU A 120 -5.36 0.71 2.47
C LEU A 120 -6.45 0.55 1.39
N ILE A 121 -6.45 -0.55 0.62
CA ILE A 121 -7.50 -0.86 -0.36
C ILE A 121 -8.86 -0.93 0.33
N TYR A 122 -8.97 -1.72 1.40
CA TYR A 122 -10.23 -1.87 2.12
C TYR A 122 -10.68 -0.58 2.81
N MET A 123 -9.73 0.23 3.29
CA MET A 123 -10.01 1.56 3.84
C MET A 123 -10.59 2.50 2.76
N GLN A 124 -10.02 2.50 1.56
CA GLN A 124 -10.50 3.29 0.42
C GLN A 124 -11.89 2.84 -0.05
N GLN A 125 -12.21 1.55 0.08
CA GLN A 125 -13.52 0.97 -0.22
C GLN A 125 -14.55 1.17 0.91
N GLY A 126 -14.19 1.81 2.02
CA GLY A 126 -15.05 1.95 3.20
C GLY A 126 -15.28 0.65 3.98
N GLN A 127 -14.53 -0.41 3.67
CA GLN A 127 -14.61 -1.70 4.35
C GLN A 127 -13.76 -1.71 5.64
N TRP A 128 -14.10 -0.80 6.56
CA TRP A 128 -13.30 -0.47 7.74
C TRP A 128 -12.91 -1.68 8.60
N LYS A 129 -13.83 -2.65 8.78
CA LYS A 129 -13.55 -3.87 9.58
C LYS A 129 -12.46 -4.73 8.95
N LYS A 130 -12.51 -4.92 7.62
CA LYS A 130 -11.46 -5.66 6.90
C LYS A 130 -10.13 -4.90 6.92
N ALA A 131 -10.17 -3.57 6.74
CA ALA A 131 -8.96 -2.76 6.84
C ALA A 131 -8.27 -2.93 8.19
N ILE A 132 -9.01 -2.87 9.31
CA ILE A 132 -8.49 -3.11 10.65
C ILE A 132 -7.86 -4.51 10.76
N GLN A 133 -8.49 -5.54 10.21
CA GLN A 133 -7.95 -6.90 10.24
C GLN A 133 -6.57 -6.95 9.59
N TYR A 134 -6.42 -6.45 8.35
CA TYR A 134 -5.15 -6.47 7.63
C TYR A 134 -4.07 -5.59 8.28
N PHE A 135 -4.43 -4.42 8.82
CA PHE A 135 -3.48 -3.60 9.56
C PHE A 135 -3.01 -4.26 10.86
N ARG A 136 -3.86 -5.03 11.55
CA ARG A 136 -3.45 -5.79 12.73
C ARG A 136 -2.53 -6.96 12.37
N GLU A 137 -2.82 -7.67 11.28
CA GLU A 137 -1.92 -8.69 10.74
C GLU A 137 -0.51 -8.12 10.45
N ASP A 138 -0.42 -6.89 9.96
CA ASP A 138 0.86 -6.21 9.79
C ASP A 138 1.55 -5.91 11.12
N LEU A 139 0.83 -5.39 12.11
CA LEU A 139 1.38 -5.06 13.44
C LEU A 139 1.86 -6.30 14.22
N GLU A 140 1.17 -7.43 14.10
CA GLU A 140 1.52 -8.68 14.77
C GLU A 140 2.79 -9.32 14.21
N ARG A 141 3.11 -9.04 12.95
CA ARG A 141 4.31 -9.57 12.30
C ARG A 141 5.53 -8.76 12.71
N SER A 142 6.55 -9.43 13.24
CA SER A 142 7.77 -8.78 13.77
C SER A 142 8.41 -7.85 12.73
N GLY A 143 8.66 -6.58 13.08
CA GLY A 143 9.41 -5.58 12.31
C GLY A 143 8.56 -4.73 11.35
N THR A 144 7.29 -4.42 11.68
CA THR A 144 6.56 -3.31 11.01
C THR A 144 7.42 -2.07 10.99
N GLN A 145 7.72 -1.56 9.78
CA GLN A 145 8.64 -0.43 9.61
C GLN A 145 8.01 0.91 10.02
N GLN A 146 6.69 1.00 9.97
CA GLN A 146 5.94 2.23 10.25
C GLN A 146 4.77 1.99 11.22
N PRO A 147 5.02 1.50 12.45
CA PRO A 147 3.95 1.13 13.36
C PRO A 147 3.07 2.32 13.73
N LEU A 148 3.63 3.52 13.89
CA LEU A 148 2.86 4.76 14.11
C LEU A 148 1.79 4.96 13.05
N GLN A 149 2.17 4.82 11.78
CA GLN A 149 1.25 5.04 10.66
C GLN A 149 0.15 3.97 10.63
N VAL A 150 0.49 2.72 10.94
CA VAL A 150 -0.49 1.63 10.98
C VAL A 150 -1.48 1.84 12.12
N TYR A 151 -1.03 2.21 13.32
CA TYR A 151 -1.94 2.58 14.42
C TYR A 151 -2.84 3.75 14.06
N ASN A 152 -2.31 4.76 13.36
CA ASN A 152 -3.12 5.89 12.87
C ASN A 152 -4.21 5.42 11.89
N TRP A 153 -3.91 4.50 10.97
CA TRP A 153 -4.92 3.95 10.04
C TRP A 153 -5.98 3.11 10.77
N VAL A 154 -5.57 2.27 11.71
CA VAL A 154 -6.50 1.49 12.55
C VAL A 154 -7.44 2.43 13.30
N ALA A 155 -6.89 3.48 13.92
CA ALA A 155 -7.68 4.48 14.64
C ALA A 155 -8.67 5.21 13.72
N LEU A 156 -8.24 5.62 12.51
CA LEU A 156 -9.12 6.22 11.51
C LEU A 156 -10.27 5.26 11.10
N CYS A 157 -9.99 3.97 10.95
CA CYS A 157 -11.02 2.98 10.67
C CYS A 157 -12.03 2.87 11.83
N PHE A 158 -11.56 2.83 13.07
CA PHE A 158 -12.46 2.84 14.25
C PHE A 158 -13.29 4.12 14.34
N TYR A 159 -12.67 5.27 14.06
CA TYR A 159 -13.38 6.54 14.02
C TYR A 159 -14.53 6.55 13.00
N ASN A 160 -14.26 6.05 11.78
CA ASN A 160 -15.27 5.95 10.73
C ASN A 160 -16.37 4.90 11.04
N LEU A 161 -16.09 3.91 11.88
CA LEU A 161 -17.08 2.98 12.43
C LEU A 161 -17.91 3.59 13.57
N GLY A 162 -17.66 4.84 13.97
CA GLY A 162 -18.28 5.47 15.14
C GLY A 162 -17.72 5.01 16.49
N LYS A 163 -16.70 4.17 16.49
CA LYS A 163 -16.05 3.60 17.68
C LYS A 163 -14.96 4.54 18.20
N LYS A 164 -15.42 5.65 18.77
CA LYS A 164 -14.52 6.78 19.17
C LYS A 164 -13.54 6.41 20.29
N ASN A 165 -13.95 5.57 21.24
CA ASN A 165 -13.08 5.14 22.34
C ASN A 165 -11.94 4.24 21.83
N GLU A 166 -12.25 3.31 20.95
CA GLU A 166 -11.25 2.44 20.30
C GLU A 166 -10.30 3.27 19.45
N ALA A 167 -10.80 4.27 18.72
CA ALA A 167 -9.95 5.18 17.96
C ALA A 167 -8.99 5.97 18.86
N GLU A 168 -9.47 6.48 20.01
CA GLU A 168 -8.65 7.16 21.00
C GLU A 168 -7.50 6.27 21.50
N ILE A 169 -7.80 5.00 21.81
CA ILE A 169 -6.78 4.04 22.26
C ILE A 169 -5.69 3.85 21.20
N GLU A 170 -6.07 3.61 19.95
CA GLU A 170 -5.09 3.34 18.90
C GLU A 170 -4.25 4.59 18.56
N TRP A 171 -4.83 5.80 18.57
CA TRP A 171 -4.05 7.03 18.41
C TRP A 171 -3.10 7.29 19.58
N LYS A 172 -3.46 6.94 20.82
CA LYS A 172 -2.53 7.02 21.95
C LYS A 172 -1.35 6.10 21.77
N LYS A 173 -1.56 4.85 21.33
CA LYS A 173 -0.46 3.93 20.97
C LYS A 173 0.46 4.53 19.88
N ALA A 174 -0.11 5.20 18.88
CA ALA A 174 0.69 5.89 17.87
C ALA A 174 1.59 6.96 18.47
N LEU A 175 1.08 7.76 19.43
CA LEU A 175 1.86 8.80 20.13
C LEU A 175 2.92 8.24 21.09
N GLU A 176 2.76 7.02 21.63
CA GLU A 176 3.79 6.33 22.42
C GLU A 176 5.03 6.01 21.58
N ILE A 177 4.86 5.78 20.26
CA ILE A 177 5.96 5.51 19.33
C ILE A 177 6.69 6.80 18.98
N LYS A 178 5.94 7.84 18.61
CA LYS A 178 6.47 9.15 18.26
C LYS A 178 5.39 10.21 18.36
N ASP A 179 5.76 11.36 18.91
CA ASP A 179 4.88 12.52 18.91
C ASP A 179 4.66 13.06 17.49
N ASP A 180 3.40 13.12 17.07
CA ASP A 180 3.02 13.51 15.72
C ASP A 180 1.86 14.51 15.70
N ALA A 181 2.03 15.60 14.98
CA ALA A 181 1.06 16.70 14.90
C ALA A 181 -0.30 16.25 14.32
N GLY A 182 -0.30 15.36 13.33
CA GLY A 182 -1.52 14.84 12.71
C GLY A 182 -2.30 13.95 13.66
N VAL A 183 -1.61 13.05 14.37
CA VAL A 183 -2.22 12.17 15.36
C VAL A 183 -2.82 13.00 16.51
N ARG A 184 -2.13 14.05 16.97
CA ARG A 184 -2.66 14.97 17.98
C ARG A 184 -3.91 15.70 17.49
N LEU A 185 -3.94 16.16 16.23
CA LEU A 185 -5.14 16.74 15.64
C LEU A 185 -6.29 15.73 15.61
N ASN A 186 -6.05 14.48 15.19
CA ASN A 186 -7.08 13.45 15.16
C ASN A 186 -7.68 13.17 16.54
N LEU A 187 -6.86 13.10 17.58
CA LEU A 187 -7.33 12.99 18.97
C LEU A 187 -8.15 14.21 19.39
N ALA A 188 -7.71 15.41 19.04
CA ALA A 188 -8.47 16.61 19.32
C ALA A 188 -9.88 16.57 18.69
N LEU A 189 -9.99 16.09 17.44
CA LEU A 189 -11.29 15.91 16.77
C LEU A 189 -12.19 14.90 17.49
N VAL A 190 -11.62 13.82 18.03
CA VAL A 190 -12.38 12.90 18.91
C VAL A 190 -12.90 13.62 20.15
N TYR A 191 -12.05 14.38 20.84
CA TYR A 191 -12.43 15.11 22.03
C TYR A 191 -13.47 16.20 21.74
N ILE A 192 -13.37 16.90 20.61
CA ILE A 192 -14.42 17.83 20.14
C ILE A 192 -15.76 17.11 19.99
N ASN A 193 -15.76 15.96 19.33
CA ASN A 193 -16.97 15.15 19.13
C ASN A 193 -17.57 14.59 20.44
N GLN A 194 -16.73 14.41 21.46
CA GLN A 194 -17.13 13.99 22.81
C GLN A 194 -17.45 15.19 23.72
N GLN A 195 -17.40 16.44 23.22
CA GLN A 195 -17.57 17.69 23.96
C GLN A 195 -16.53 17.90 25.09
N ARG A 196 -15.39 17.23 25.01
CA ARG A 196 -14.25 17.34 25.93
C ARG A 196 -13.32 18.47 25.46
N PHE A 197 -13.83 19.72 25.48
CA PHE A 197 -13.20 20.86 24.79
C PHE A 197 -11.83 21.24 25.34
N ASP A 198 -11.62 21.16 26.68
CA ASP A 198 -10.31 21.49 27.27
C ASP A 198 -9.21 20.53 26.80
N GLN A 199 -9.52 19.24 26.74
CA GLN A 199 -8.58 18.25 26.22
C GLN A 199 -8.32 18.46 24.72
N ALA A 200 -9.36 18.78 23.95
CA ALA A 200 -9.19 19.10 22.53
C ALA A 200 -8.26 20.30 22.33
N LYS A 201 -8.40 21.37 23.12
CA LYS A 201 -7.50 22.55 23.07
C LYS A 201 -6.05 22.18 23.38
N ASP A 202 -5.80 21.40 24.43
CA ASP A 202 -4.46 20.94 24.80
C ASP A 202 -3.80 20.17 23.63
N PHE A 203 -4.53 19.22 23.03
CA PHE A 203 -4.03 18.45 21.89
C PHE A 203 -3.80 19.29 20.63
N LEU A 204 -4.67 20.28 20.36
CA LEU A 204 -4.48 21.21 19.24
C LEU A 204 -3.26 22.13 19.45
N GLN A 205 -3.06 22.64 20.65
CA GLN A 205 -1.89 23.46 20.99
C GLN A 205 -0.59 22.66 20.85
N LYS A 206 -0.57 21.43 21.35
CA LYS A 206 0.56 20.52 21.17
C LYS A 206 0.78 20.14 19.69
N SER A 207 -0.27 19.97 18.92
CA SER A 207 -0.17 19.79 17.47
C SER A 207 0.49 20.98 16.78
N LEU A 208 0.10 22.21 17.17
CA LEU A 208 0.66 23.45 16.65
C LEU A 208 2.10 23.72 17.13
N SER A 209 2.50 23.25 18.31
CA SER A 209 3.88 23.32 18.75
C SER A 209 4.82 22.48 17.86
N LEU A 210 4.35 21.32 17.39
CA LEU A 210 5.07 20.46 16.45
C LEU A 210 5.01 20.97 14.99
N LYS A 211 3.88 21.54 14.59
CA LYS A 211 3.65 22.03 13.23
C LYS A 211 2.95 23.40 13.26
N PRO A 212 3.72 24.50 13.43
CA PRO A 212 3.14 25.84 13.60
C PRO A 212 2.26 26.34 12.46
N ARG A 213 2.40 25.81 11.25
CA ARG A 213 1.60 26.17 10.06
C ARG A 213 0.51 25.15 9.74
N PHE A 214 0.03 24.38 10.74
CA PHE A 214 -0.99 23.38 10.52
C PHE A 214 -2.39 24.01 10.45
N THR A 215 -2.82 24.37 9.25
CA THR A 215 -4.05 25.13 9.00
C THR A 215 -5.31 24.50 9.61
N GLN A 216 -5.44 23.17 9.53
CA GLN A 216 -6.58 22.47 10.15
C GLN A 216 -6.60 22.63 11.67
N ALA A 217 -5.46 22.52 12.33
CA ALA A 217 -5.38 22.68 13.79
C ALA A 217 -5.71 24.12 14.22
N HIS A 218 -5.25 25.13 13.48
CA HIS A 218 -5.65 26.50 13.71
C HIS A 218 -7.16 26.71 13.53
N PHE A 219 -7.75 26.12 12.49
CA PHE A 219 -9.17 26.24 12.21
C PHE A 219 -10.03 25.64 13.35
N GLU A 220 -9.70 24.42 13.81
CA GLU A 220 -10.41 23.76 14.91
C GLU A 220 -10.26 24.53 16.22
N LEU A 221 -9.06 25.06 16.50
CA LEU A 221 -8.82 25.84 17.71
C LEU A 221 -9.59 27.16 17.68
N ALA A 222 -9.67 27.82 16.52
CA ALA A 222 -10.50 29.03 16.34
C ALA A 222 -11.99 28.75 16.62
N GLN A 223 -12.51 27.62 16.16
CA GLN A 223 -13.89 27.23 16.43
C GLN A 223 -14.15 26.97 17.94
N LEU A 224 -13.17 26.36 18.63
CA LEU A 224 -13.27 26.18 20.10
C LEU A 224 -13.26 27.52 20.83
N TYR A 225 -12.41 28.47 20.44
CA TYR A 225 -12.41 29.81 21.01
C TYR A 225 -13.73 30.57 20.75
N LEU A 226 -14.36 30.35 19.59
CA LEU A 226 -15.71 30.91 19.36
C LEU A 226 -16.76 30.35 20.31
N LYS A 227 -16.71 29.06 20.61
CA LYS A 227 -17.61 28.45 21.59
C LYS A 227 -17.41 29.00 23.01
N GLU A 228 -16.20 29.47 23.30
CA GLU A 228 -15.87 30.12 24.57
C GLU A 228 -16.09 31.65 24.56
N GLU A 229 -16.69 32.19 23.48
CA GLU A 229 -16.89 33.63 23.24
C GLU A 229 -15.59 34.44 23.16
N LYS A 230 -14.44 33.81 23.03
CA LYS A 230 -13.10 34.41 22.92
C LYS A 230 -12.82 34.85 21.48
N LYS A 231 -13.54 35.90 21.05
CA LYS A 231 -13.58 36.36 19.68
C LYS A 231 -12.20 36.76 19.10
N ASP A 232 -11.39 37.46 19.92
CA ASP A 232 -10.06 37.93 19.47
C ASP A 232 -9.10 36.75 19.21
N GLN A 233 -9.11 35.73 20.05
CA GLN A 233 -8.31 34.52 19.89
C GLN A 233 -8.79 33.70 18.68
N ALA A 234 -10.10 33.63 18.48
CA ALA A 234 -10.67 32.97 17.31
C ALA A 234 -10.27 33.67 16.00
N GLU A 235 -10.35 35.01 15.97
CA GLU A 235 -9.94 35.83 14.81
C GLU A 235 -8.46 35.59 14.49
N ASP A 236 -7.55 35.66 15.47
CA ASP A 236 -6.11 35.41 15.28
C ASP A 236 -5.85 34.05 14.61
N HIS A 237 -6.50 32.99 15.10
CA HIS A 237 -6.32 31.67 14.53
C HIS A 237 -6.94 31.53 13.12
N PHE A 238 -8.10 32.15 12.83
CA PHE A 238 -8.64 32.20 11.47
C PHE A 238 -7.75 32.99 10.50
N GLN A 239 -7.14 34.08 10.96
CA GLN A 239 -6.17 34.84 10.13
C GLN A 239 -4.94 33.98 9.81
N LYS A 240 -4.45 33.16 10.75
CA LYS A 240 -3.36 32.20 10.49
C LYS A 240 -3.77 31.13 9.44
N VAL A 241 -5.02 30.66 9.44
CA VAL A 241 -5.51 29.75 8.38
C VAL A 241 -5.41 30.44 7.02
N ILE A 242 -5.85 31.69 6.90
CA ILE A 242 -5.81 32.48 5.66
C ILE A 242 -4.37 32.70 5.21
N LEU A 243 -3.48 33.08 6.13
CA LEU A 243 -2.08 33.33 5.87
C LEU A 243 -1.34 32.09 5.35
N TYR A 244 -1.58 30.92 5.97
CA TYR A 244 -0.82 29.70 5.67
C TYR A 244 -1.39 28.89 4.50
N SER A 245 -2.64 29.12 4.11
CA SER A 245 -3.28 28.43 2.99
C SER A 245 -4.26 29.33 2.22
N PRO A 246 -3.79 30.37 1.54
CA PRO A 246 -4.66 31.43 0.99
C PRO A 246 -5.69 30.96 -0.05
N LYS A 247 -5.49 29.80 -0.66
CA LYS A 247 -6.40 29.19 -1.65
C LYS A 247 -7.13 27.94 -1.15
N GLY A 248 -7.02 27.62 0.15
CA GLY A 248 -7.61 26.42 0.73
C GLY A 248 -9.12 26.55 1.03
N ASN A 249 -9.83 25.43 1.09
CA ASN A 249 -11.25 25.40 1.46
C ASN A 249 -11.52 26.02 2.84
N LEU A 250 -10.59 25.85 3.79
CA LEU A 250 -10.72 26.42 5.14
C LEU A 250 -10.59 27.94 5.14
N THR A 251 -9.88 28.51 4.18
CA THR A 251 -9.69 29.95 4.04
C THR A 251 -11.01 30.67 3.78
N LYS A 252 -11.83 30.14 2.86
CA LYS A 252 -13.16 30.69 2.60
C LYS A 252 -14.01 30.67 3.86
N LYS A 253 -14.05 29.55 4.55
CA LYS A 253 -14.77 29.43 5.83
C LYS A 253 -14.24 30.38 6.89
N SER A 254 -12.91 30.57 6.97
CA SER A 254 -12.29 31.48 7.94
C SER A 254 -12.71 32.94 7.68
N TYR A 255 -12.75 33.39 6.43
CA TYR A 255 -13.31 34.71 6.10
C TYR A 255 -14.77 34.87 6.52
N GLU A 256 -15.59 33.85 6.28
CA GLU A 256 -17.00 33.86 6.69
C GLU A 256 -17.14 33.99 8.23
N TYR A 257 -16.31 33.26 8.99
CA TYR A 257 -16.31 33.39 10.46
C TYR A 257 -15.84 34.76 10.92
N ILE A 258 -14.75 35.30 10.38
CA ILE A 258 -14.23 36.63 10.75
C ILE A 258 -15.30 37.70 10.49
N ASN A 259 -15.95 37.68 9.34
CA ASN A 259 -17.03 38.62 9.01
C ASN A 259 -18.23 38.54 9.96
N ARG A 260 -18.55 37.35 10.47
CA ARG A 260 -19.60 37.16 11.50
C ARG A 260 -19.19 37.69 12.86
N ILE A 261 -17.91 37.55 13.23
CA ILE A 261 -17.38 38.03 14.52
C ILE A 261 -17.32 39.57 14.50
N ARG A 262 -16.94 40.15 13.38
CA ARG A 262 -16.73 41.61 13.23
C ARG A 262 -17.37 42.13 11.93
N PRO A 263 -18.70 42.30 11.88
CA PRO A 263 -19.40 42.67 10.66
C PRO A 263 -19.01 44.06 10.11
N ASN A 264 -18.32 44.90 10.90
CA ASN A 264 -18.02 46.30 10.54
C ASN A 264 -16.50 46.62 10.38
N LYS A 265 -15.60 45.63 10.39
CA LYS A 265 -14.19 45.83 10.04
C LYS A 265 -14.03 45.77 8.52
N LYS A 266 -14.19 46.91 7.84
CA LYS A 266 -13.73 47.12 6.47
C LYS A 266 -12.25 47.51 6.47
#